data_689916602ea0244743872929a0c620e7
#
_entry.id   689916602ea0244743872929a0c620e7
#
_cell.length_a   1.000
_cell.length_b   1.000
_cell.length_c   1.000
_cell.angle_alpha   90.00
_cell.angle_beta   90.00
_cell.angle_gamma   90.00
#
_symmetry.space_group_name_H-M   'P 1'
#
loop_
_entity.id
_entity.type
_entity.pdbx_description
1 polymer ?
#
loop_
_entity_poly.entity_id
_entity_poly.type
_entity_poly.pdbx_seq_one_letter_code
_entity_poly.pdbx_strand_id
1 'polypeptide(L)'
;MEKRKFNVMDVLGEQLAGVADLNTSGPEQIEYIDIGLLDGDERNFYQLTDIDELADNIQMCGLQQPIRVRAGEGGRFTIVSGHRRRAALAQLVEKGLGQFRRVPCIRETDDASPALQELRLIFANSSTRKLTSAEIGEQAERVEALLYQLKEDGFEFPEGRMRDVVAAACNTHGSKLARIKVIRERLLSNLRPAWDGGRMPEQAAYALAQFPADMQMRISKAFPKLPNGPHLERLLRLYKEDGYRWEPCLTCPDGKECKHGDAFLRHDADS
;
A
#
# COMPACT_ATOMS: atom_id res chain seq x y z
N MET A 1 -18.88 28.33 0.10
CA MET A 1 -19.28 26.92 0.37
C MET A 1 -18.01 26.10 0.57
N GLU A 2 -17.64 25.89 1.82
CA GLU A 2 -16.52 25.03 2.18
C GLU A 2 -16.87 23.59 1.79
N LYS A 3 -16.08 22.98 0.91
CA LYS A 3 -16.21 21.56 0.58
C LYS A 3 -15.81 20.77 1.82
N ARG A 4 -16.80 20.26 2.56
CA ARG A 4 -16.55 19.26 3.60
C ARG A 4 -15.71 18.13 2.96
N LYS A 5 -14.50 17.95 3.45
CA LYS A 5 -13.66 16.82 3.09
C LYS A 5 -14.41 15.57 3.56
N PHE A 6 -14.82 14.76 2.61
CA PHE A 6 -15.40 13.46 2.87
C PHE A 6 -14.35 12.62 3.62
N ASN A 7 -14.65 12.26 4.85
CA ASN A 7 -13.79 11.41 5.64
C ASN A 7 -14.48 10.04 5.76
N VAL A 8 -13.86 9.03 5.17
CA VAL A 8 -14.35 7.64 5.27
C VAL A 8 -14.49 7.22 6.72
N MET A 9 -13.63 7.76 7.60
CA MET A 9 -13.72 7.49 9.04
C MET A 9 -14.96 8.12 9.68
N ASP A 10 -15.50 9.22 9.15
CA ASP A 10 -16.75 9.79 9.67
C ASP A 10 -17.95 8.93 9.24
N VAL A 11 -17.91 8.38 8.02
CA VAL A 11 -19.01 7.57 7.47
C VAL A 11 -18.94 6.12 7.94
N LEU A 12 -17.76 5.51 7.91
CA LEU A 12 -17.54 4.22 8.55
C LEU A 12 -17.63 4.35 10.08
N GLY A 13 -17.27 5.51 10.65
CA GLY A 13 -17.35 5.80 12.06
C GLY A 13 -18.78 5.96 12.56
N GLU A 14 -19.71 6.56 11.81
CA GLU A 14 -21.12 6.61 12.17
C GLU A 14 -21.81 5.25 12.05
N GLN A 15 -21.45 4.47 11.03
CA GLN A 15 -21.95 3.10 10.91
C GLN A 15 -21.17 2.10 11.78
N LEU A 16 -19.88 2.36 12.04
CA LEU A 16 -19.07 1.64 13.02
C LEU A 16 -19.40 2.10 14.45
N ALA A 17 -19.90 3.32 14.68
CA ALA A 17 -20.40 3.74 15.99
C ALA A 17 -21.70 3.01 16.33
N GLY A 18 -22.57 2.73 15.37
CA GLY A 18 -23.69 1.78 15.56
C GLY A 18 -23.22 0.36 15.89
N VAL A 19 -22.03 -0.03 15.42
CA VAL A 19 -21.35 -1.30 15.76
C VAL A 19 -20.46 -1.13 17.00
N ALA A 20 -19.95 0.06 17.27
CA ALA A 20 -19.19 0.37 18.50
C ALA A 20 -20.12 0.50 19.72
N ASP A 21 -21.39 0.84 19.55
CA ASP A 21 -22.40 0.69 20.60
C ASP A 21 -22.72 -0.79 20.90
N LEU A 22 -22.39 -1.70 19.97
CA LEU A 22 -22.36 -3.16 20.26
C LEU A 22 -21.04 -3.56 20.96
N ASN A 23 -20.03 -2.72 20.96
CA ASN A 23 -18.77 -2.88 21.70
C ASN A 23 -18.88 -2.30 23.14
N THR A 24 -20.03 -2.38 23.77
CA THR A 24 -20.18 -2.34 25.24
C THR A 24 -19.70 -3.64 25.88
N SER A 25 -18.67 -4.27 25.33
CA SER A 25 -17.82 -5.13 26.11
C SER A 25 -17.06 -4.23 27.08
N GLY A 26 -17.17 -4.51 28.37
CA GLY A 26 -16.54 -3.76 29.47
C GLY A 26 -15.06 -3.45 29.25
N PRO A 27 -14.35 -2.90 30.22
CA PRO A 27 -12.99 -2.42 30.04
C PRO A 27 -12.13 -3.47 29.34
N GLU A 28 -11.41 -3.08 28.28
CA GLU A 28 -10.54 -3.97 27.48
C GLU A 28 -9.66 -4.79 28.45
N GLN A 29 -9.88 -6.11 28.51
CA GLN A 29 -9.10 -6.98 29.37
C GLN A 29 -7.84 -7.42 28.62
N ILE A 30 -6.70 -7.17 29.26
CA ILE A 30 -5.42 -7.66 28.78
C ILE A 30 -5.22 -9.10 29.26
N GLU A 31 -5.11 -10.01 28.31
CA GLU A 31 -4.75 -11.41 28.54
C GLU A 31 -3.30 -11.65 28.13
N TYR A 32 -2.56 -12.43 28.93
CA TYR A 32 -1.19 -12.82 28.56
C TYR A 32 -1.22 -14.16 27.85
N ILE A 33 -0.95 -14.16 26.54
CA ILE A 33 -1.00 -15.34 25.66
C ILE A 33 0.42 -15.76 25.30
N ASP A 34 0.67 -17.08 25.23
CA ASP A 34 1.96 -17.60 24.77
C ASP A 34 2.14 -17.24 23.27
N ILE A 35 3.28 -16.68 22.92
CA ILE A 35 3.60 -16.23 21.57
C ILE A 35 3.49 -17.35 20.53
N GLY A 36 3.72 -18.61 20.94
CA GLY A 36 3.57 -19.78 20.08
C GLY A 36 2.12 -20.09 19.71
N LEU A 37 1.13 -19.50 20.40
CA LEU A 37 -0.29 -19.63 20.09
C LEU A 37 -0.80 -18.50 19.20
N LEU A 38 0.05 -17.54 18.84
CA LEU A 38 -0.31 -16.38 18.02
C LEU A 38 0.02 -16.64 16.55
N ASP A 39 -1.00 -16.83 15.73
CA ASP A 39 -0.87 -17.01 14.28
C ASP A 39 -1.02 -15.69 13.53
N GLY A 40 -0.21 -15.52 12.48
CA GLY A 40 -0.41 -14.42 11.53
C GLY A 40 -1.72 -14.59 10.77
N ASP A 41 -2.38 -13.51 10.43
CA ASP A 41 -3.50 -13.55 9.50
C ASP A 41 -2.93 -13.70 8.08
N GLU A 42 -3.32 -14.75 7.35
CA GLU A 42 -2.89 -15.02 5.97
C GLU A 42 -3.27 -13.89 4.99
N ARG A 43 -4.27 -13.09 5.36
CA ARG A 43 -4.71 -11.91 4.63
C ARG A 43 -3.80 -10.69 4.81
N ASN A 44 -2.80 -10.79 5.70
CA ASN A 44 -1.84 -9.72 5.91
C ASN A 44 -0.75 -9.74 4.82
N PHE A 45 -0.95 -8.98 3.76
CA PHE A 45 -0.02 -8.85 2.62
C PHE A 45 1.12 -7.84 2.86
N TYR A 46 1.15 -7.17 4.02
CA TYR A 46 2.18 -6.16 4.30
C TYR A 46 3.53 -6.80 4.62
N GLN A 47 4.58 -6.27 4.02
CA GLN A 47 5.94 -6.66 4.34
C GLN A 47 6.30 -6.27 5.79
N LEU A 48 6.91 -7.21 6.51
CA LEU A 48 7.41 -6.98 7.86
C LEU A 48 8.78 -6.32 7.81
N THR A 49 8.82 -4.98 7.74
CA THR A 49 10.06 -4.18 7.70
C THR A 49 10.47 -3.70 9.09
N ASP A 50 11.75 -3.42 9.28
CA ASP A 50 12.33 -2.78 10.47
C ASP A 50 12.03 -3.55 11.78
N ILE A 51 12.06 -4.87 11.72
CA ILE A 51 11.76 -5.73 12.88
C ILE A 51 12.88 -5.67 13.92
N ASP A 52 14.14 -5.58 13.51
CA ASP A 52 15.29 -5.51 14.42
C ASP A 52 15.23 -4.26 15.28
N GLU A 53 15.00 -3.09 14.68
CA GLU A 53 14.85 -1.83 15.40
C GLU A 53 13.67 -1.87 16.38
N LEU A 54 12.56 -2.46 15.96
CA LEU A 54 11.39 -2.62 16.85
C LEU A 54 11.67 -3.60 17.99
N ALA A 55 12.43 -4.67 17.75
CA ALA A 55 12.82 -5.61 18.79
C ALA A 55 13.72 -4.94 19.83
N ASP A 56 14.70 -4.16 19.40
CA ASP A 56 15.58 -3.40 20.30
C ASP A 56 14.78 -2.39 21.15
N ASN A 57 13.83 -1.68 20.54
CA ASN A 57 12.94 -0.77 21.25
C ASN A 57 12.07 -1.50 22.29
N ILE A 58 11.50 -2.67 21.93
CA ILE A 58 10.70 -3.48 22.86
C ILE A 58 11.58 -4.03 23.99
N GLN A 59 12.82 -4.41 23.70
CA GLN A 59 13.74 -4.88 24.72
C GLN A 59 14.06 -3.78 25.74
N MET A 60 14.21 -2.53 25.30
CA MET A 60 14.55 -1.38 26.16
C MET A 60 13.36 -0.86 26.96
N CYS A 61 12.21 -0.70 26.31
CA CYS A 61 11.06 0.03 26.86
C CYS A 61 9.85 -0.87 27.17
N GLY A 62 9.93 -2.16 26.86
CA GLY A 62 8.80 -3.07 26.92
C GLY A 62 7.79 -2.87 25.77
N LEU A 63 6.83 -3.79 25.67
CA LEU A 63 5.75 -3.67 24.71
C LEU A 63 4.75 -2.61 25.16
N GLN A 64 4.69 -1.47 24.49
CA GLN A 64 3.86 -0.32 24.86
C GLN A 64 2.38 -0.50 24.50
N GLN A 65 2.09 -1.31 23.49
CA GLN A 65 0.73 -1.56 23.01
C GLN A 65 0.48 -3.07 22.91
N PRO A 66 -0.60 -3.60 23.51
CA PRO A 66 -0.98 -4.99 23.38
C PRO A 66 -1.23 -5.40 21.92
N ILE A 67 -1.09 -6.68 21.62
CA ILE A 67 -1.46 -7.26 20.34
C ILE A 67 -2.97 -7.52 20.37
N ARG A 68 -3.68 -7.15 19.30
CA ARG A 68 -5.10 -7.50 19.17
C ARG A 68 -5.25 -8.84 18.48
N VAL A 69 -6.02 -9.73 19.09
CA VAL A 69 -6.18 -11.10 18.64
C VAL A 69 -7.65 -11.53 18.65
N ARG A 70 -7.97 -12.46 17.78
CA ARG A 70 -9.25 -13.13 17.71
C ARG A 70 -9.07 -14.61 18.01
N ALA A 71 -10.05 -15.26 18.63
CA ALA A 71 -10.04 -16.70 18.82
C ALA A 71 -9.97 -17.40 17.45
N GLY A 72 -9.02 -18.31 17.33
CA GLY A 72 -8.85 -19.20 16.18
C GLY A 72 -9.23 -20.63 16.55
N GLU A 73 -8.95 -21.56 15.65
CA GLU A 73 -9.19 -22.97 15.87
C GLU A 73 -8.17 -23.59 16.84
N GLY A 74 -8.59 -24.64 17.56
CA GLY A 74 -7.67 -25.41 18.40
C GLY A 74 -7.05 -24.64 19.59
N GLY A 75 -7.69 -23.60 20.07
CA GLY A 75 -7.17 -22.77 21.17
C GLY A 75 -6.02 -21.82 20.78
N ARG A 76 -5.81 -21.63 19.50
CA ARG A 76 -4.88 -20.65 18.94
C ARG A 76 -5.58 -19.30 18.74
N PHE A 77 -4.82 -18.28 18.43
CA PHE A 77 -5.32 -16.92 18.24
C PHE A 77 -4.78 -16.33 16.95
N THR A 78 -5.66 -15.79 16.12
CA THR A 78 -5.27 -15.05 14.91
C THR A 78 -5.03 -13.58 15.26
N ILE A 79 -3.91 -13.05 14.82
CA ILE A 79 -3.53 -11.65 15.05
C ILE A 79 -4.38 -10.76 14.14
N VAL A 80 -5.13 -9.86 14.73
CA VAL A 80 -5.87 -8.79 14.04
C VAL A 80 -5.00 -7.57 13.84
N SER A 81 -4.23 -7.17 14.86
CA SER A 81 -3.29 -6.05 14.79
C SER A 81 -2.06 -6.31 15.65
N GLY A 82 -0.88 -5.96 15.10
CA GLY A 82 0.40 -6.09 15.79
C GLY A 82 1.33 -7.17 15.23
N HIS A 83 1.20 -7.56 13.97
CA HIS A 83 2.05 -8.55 13.30
C HIS A 83 3.55 -8.24 13.44
N ARG A 84 3.97 -6.97 13.25
CA ARG A 84 5.36 -6.54 13.45
C ARG A 84 5.81 -6.72 14.90
N ARG A 85 4.94 -6.35 15.87
CA ARG A 85 5.20 -6.53 17.31
C ARG A 85 5.39 -7.99 17.67
N ARG A 86 4.53 -8.86 17.13
CA ARG A 86 4.68 -10.31 17.30
C ARG A 86 5.98 -10.82 16.73
N ALA A 87 6.37 -10.38 15.51
CA ALA A 87 7.63 -10.79 14.88
C ALA A 87 8.84 -10.33 15.70
N ALA A 88 8.83 -9.10 16.20
CA ALA A 88 9.88 -8.57 17.07
C ALA A 88 9.98 -9.35 18.41
N LEU A 89 8.84 -9.64 19.03
CA LEU A 89 8.80 -10.44 20.25
C LEU A 89 9.30 -11.88 20.03
N ALA A 90 8.94 -12.50 18.88
CA ALA A 90 9.43 -13.84 18.54
C ALA A 90 10.95 -13.86 18.42
N GLN A 91 11.53 -12.85 17.77
CA GLN A 91 12.97 -12.70 17.65
C GLN A 91 13.66 -12.53 19.01
N LEU A 92 13.05 -11.78 19.96
CA LEU A 92 13.58 -11.65 21.31
C LEU A 92 13.53 -12.98 22.07
N VAL A 93 12.46 -13.74 21.91
CA VAL A 93 12.34 -15.09 22.52
C VAL A 93 13.38 -16.06 21.93
N GLU A 94 13.63 -16.02 20.61
CA GLU A 94 14.66 -16.80 19.93
C GLU A 94 16.08 -16.43 20.42
N LYS A 95 16.32 -15.16 20.77
CA LYS A 95 17.55 -14.68 21.42
C LYS A 95 17.67 -15.11 22.89
N GLY A 96 16.73 -15.90 23.42
CA GLY A 96 16.75 -16.43 24.79
C GLY A 96 16.10 -15.53 25.84
N LEU A 97 15.44 -14.45 25.44
CA LEU A 97 14.76 -13.52 26.36
C LEU A 97 13.36 -14.02 26.69
N GLY A 98 13.25 -15.03 27.53
CA GLY A 98 12.02 -15.76 27.87
C GLY A 98 10.91 -14.90 28.49
N GLN A 99 11.23 -13.72 29.05
CA GLN A 99 10.23 -12.79 29.60
C GLN A 99 9.25 -12.27 28.53
N PHE A 100 9.60 -12.31 27.25
CA PHE A 100 8.74 -11.88 26.15
C PHE A 100 7.85 -12.98 25.60
N ARG A 101 7.93 -14.21 26.15
CA ARG A 101 7.12 -15.35 25.71
C ARG A 101 5.63 -15.16 25.99
N ARG A 102 5.28 -14.52 27.11
CA ARG A 102 3.91 -14.20 27.49
C ARG A 102 3.58 -12.79 27.00
N VAL A 103 2.79 -12.72 25.94
CA VAL A 103 2.49 -11.48 25.20
C VAL A 103 1.17 -10.89 25.71
N PRO A 104 1.15 -9.60 26.11
CA PRO A 104 -0.10 -8.93 26.45
C PRO A 104 -0.96 -8.76 25.18
N CYS A 105 -2.14 -9.34 25.23
CA CYS A 105 -3.10 -9.34 24.11
C CYS A 105 -4.46 -8.80 24.57
N ILE A 106 -5.18 -8.18 23.67
CA ILE A 106 -6.59 -7.83 23.81
C ILE A 106 -7.36 -8.76 22.89
N ARG A 107 -8.31 -9.53 23.46
CA ARG A 107 -9.17 -10.41 22.69
C ARG A 107 -10.32 -9.60 22.10
N GLU A 108 -10.43 -9.59 20.78
CA GLU A 108 -11.59 -9.04 20.09
C GLU A 108 -12.69 -10.10 20.00
N THR A 109 -13.85 -9.77 20.54
CA THR A 109 -15.10 -10.51 20.36
C THR A 109 -15.88 -9.77 19.30
N ASP A 110 -15.70 -10.10 18.03
CA ASP A 110 -16.32 -9.36 16.95
C ASP A 110 -17.15 -10.29 16.06
N ASP A 111 -18.45 -10.05 16.04
CA ASP A 111 -19.41 -10.69 15.12
C ASP A 111 -19.44 -9.99 13.74
N ALA A 112 -18.51 -9.08 13.47
CA ALA A 112 -18.42 -8.39 12.19
C ALA A 112 -18.12 -9.37 11.04
N SER A 113 -18.67 -9.06 9.87
CA SER A 113 -18.41 -9.87 8.68
C SER A 113 -16.90 -9.95 8.37
N PRO A 114 -16.42 -11.07 7.79
CA PRO A 114 -15.00 -11.22 7.42
C PRO A 114 -14.46 -10.05 6.61
N ALA A 115 -15.28 -9.47 5.72
CA ALA A 115 -14.91 -8.30 4.92
C ALA A 115 -14.66 -7.06 5.78
N LEU A 116 -15.50 -6.82 6.78
CA LEU A 116 -15.34 -5.68 7.70
C LEU A 116 -14.12 -5.86 8.60
N GLN A 117 -13.87 -7.08 9.09
CA GLN A 117 -12.68 -7.40 9.88
C GLN A 117 -11.40 -7.15 9.10
N GLU A 118 -11.34 -7.60 7.84
CA GLU A 118 -10.20 -7.37 6.97
C GLU A 118 -10.00 -5.87 6.65
N LEU A 119 -11.09 -5.13 6.42
CA LEU A 119 -11.04 -3.70 6.19
C LEU A 119 -10.44 -2.96 7.40
N ARG A 120 -10.85 -3.33 8.62
CA ARG A 120 -10.27 -2.81 9.87
C ARG A 120 -8.78 -3.09 9.99
N LEU A 121 -8.34 -4.30 9.62
CA LEU A 121 -6.93 -4.66 9.59
C LEU A 121 -6.14 -3.76 8.62
N ILE A 122 -6.67 -3.53 7.42
CA ILE A 122 -6.06 -2.64 6.42
C ILE A 122 -5.93 -1.22 6.97
N PHE A 123 -6.98 -0.69 7.59
CA PHE A 123 -6.95 0.68 8.17
C PHE A 123 -5.97 0.80 9.33
N ALA A 124 -5.93 -0.17 10.23
CA ALA A 124 -4.98 -0.18 11.33
C ALA A 124 -3.52 -0.12 10.83
N ASN A 125 -3.22 -0.84 9.75
CA ASN A 125 -1.89 -0.86 9.16
C ASN A 125 -1.57 0.43 8.36
N SER A 126 -2.53 0.97 7.62
CA SER A 126 -2.30 2.18 6.80
C SER A 126 -2.09 3.44 7.62
N SER A 127 -2.54 3.48 8.88
CA SER A 127 -2.34 4.61 9.79
C SER A 127 -0.96 4.61 10.47
N THR A 128 -0.25 3.48 10.47
CA THR A 128 0.98 3.29 11.27
C THR A 128 2.28 3.40 10.47
N ARG A 129 2.24 3.29 9.14
CA ARG A 129 3.44 3.40 8.30
C ARG A 129 3.17 4.10 6.97
N LYS A 130 4.23 4.66 6.38
CA LYS A 130 4.19 5.17 5.00
C LYS A 130 4.26 3.98 4.04
N LEU A 131 3.24 3.85 3.18
CA LEU A 131 3.19 2.86 2.13
C LEU A 131 3.88 3.37 0.86
N THR A 132 4.52 2.47 0.14
CA THR A 132 4.99 2.73 -1.23
C THR A 132 3.80 2.88 -2.18
N SER A 133 4.03 3.47 -3.36
CA SER A 133 2.95 3.58 -4.36
C SER A 133 2.45 2.21 -4.86
N ALA A 134 3.31 1.20 -4.88
CA ALA A 134 2.93 -0.17 -5.22
C ALA A 134 1.99 -0.77 -4.15
N GLU A 135 2.37 -0.67 -2.88
CA GLU A 135 1.55 -1.12 -1.75
C GLU A 135 0.21 -0.38 -1.65
N ILE A 136 0.18 0.93 -1.94
CA ILE A 136 -1.08 1.69 -2.05
C ILE A 136 -1.97 1.11 -3.14
N GLY A 137 -1.40 0.69 -4.27
CA GLY A 137 -2.14 0.08 -5.36
C GLY A 137 -2.76 -1.27 -4.98
N GLU A 138 -2.00 -2.14 -4.32
CA GLU A 138 -2.49 -3.43 -3.82
C GLU A 138 -3.57 -3.24 -2.77
N GLN A 139 -3.32 -2.34 -1.82
CA GLN A 139 -4.29 -2.00 -0.79
C GLN A 139 -5.59 -1.46 -1.40
N ALA A 140 -5.50 -0.58 -2.41
CA ALA A 140 -6.68 0.01 -3.04
C ALA A 140 -7.55 -1.03 -3.75
N GLU A 141 -6.95 -1.98 -4.46
CA GLU A 141 -7.69 -3.08 -5.10
C GLU A 141 -8.39 -3.95 -4.05
N ARG A 142 -7.70 -4.25 -2.96
CA ARG A 142 -8.28 -5.07 -1.88
C ARG A 142 -9.40 -4.35 -1.16
N VAL A 143 -9.21 -3.07 -0.83
CA VAL A 143 -10.25 -2.21 -0.22
C VAL A 143 -11.46 -2.10 -1.14
N GLU A 144 -11.25 -1.88 -2.44
CA GLU A 144 -12.34 -1.80 -3.41
C GLU A 144 -13.17 -3.09 -3.42
N ALA A 145 -12.52 -4.25 -3.47
CA ALA A 145 -13.20 -5.55 -3.44
C ALA A 145 -14.01 -5.75 -2.15
N LEU A 146 -13.44 -5.41 -1.00
CA LEU A 146 -14.11 -5.53 0.31
C LEU A 146 -15.31 -4.57 0.43
N LEU A 147 -15.19 -3.35 -0.08
CA LEU A 147 -16.29 -2.39 -0.07
C LEU A 147 -17.45 -2.85 -0.98
N TYR A 148 -17.16 -3.46 -2.13
CA TYR A 148 -18.20 -4.06 -2.96
C TYR A 148 -18.88 -5.24 -2.26
N GLN A 149 -18.14 -6.10 -1.59
CA GLN A 149 -18.69 -7.20 -0.80
C GLN A 149 -19.59 -6.68 0.32
N LEU A 150 -19.15 -5.68 1.07
CA LEU A 150 -19.96 -5.06 2.12
C LEU A 150 -21.24 -4.43 1.55
N LYS A 151 -21.17 -3.86 0.35
CA LYS A 151 -22.35 -3.32 -0.33
C LYS A 151 -23.36 -4.43 -0.68
N GLU A 152 -22.87 -5.58 -1.14
CA GLU A 152 -23.72 -6.77 -1.37
C GLU A 152 -24.31 -7.32 -0.07
N ASP A 153 -23.57 -7.24 1.04
CA ASP A 153 -24.02 -7.59 2.39
C ASP A 153 -25.01 -6.58 2.98
N GLY A 154 -25.38 -5.52 2.25
CA GLY A 154 -26.40 -4.55 2.64
C GLY A 154 -25.88 -3.30 3.36
N PHE A 155 -24.56 -3.09 3.39
CA PHE A 155 -24.01 -1.83 3.93
C PHE A 155 -24.28 -0.67 2.98
N GLU A 156 -24.81 0.41 3.52
CA GLU A 156 -25.03 1.66 2.78
C GLU A 156 -23.75 2.50 2.79
N PHE A 157 -23.35 2.94 1.61
CA PHE A 157 -22.24 3.87 1.43
C PHE A 157 -22.77 5.24 1.03
N PRO A 158 -22.07 6.34 1.41
CA PRO A 158 -22.48 7.66 1.03
C PRO A 158 -22.49 7.83 -0.49
N GLU A 159 -23.36 8.71 -0.96
CA GLU A 159 -23.41 9.08 -2.36
C GLU A 159 -22.03 9.60 -2.82
N GLY A 160 -21.49 9.01 -3.87
CA GLY A 160 -20.19 9.38 -4.42
C GLY A 160 -19.60 8.30 -5.33
N ARG A 161 -18.42 8.60 -5.83
CA ARG A 161 -17.71 7.62 -6.63
C ARG A 161 -16.97 6.65 -5.71
N MET A 162 -17.16 5.36 -5.87
CA MET A 162 -16.44 4.32 -5.11
C MET A 162 -14.93 4.57 -5.07
N ARG A 163 -14.35 5.06 -6.17
CA ARG A 163 -12.92 5.45 -6.21
C ARG A 163 -12.53 6.49 -5.16
N ASP A 164 -13.42 7.43 -4.84
CA ASP A 164 -13.11 8.48 -3.85
C ASP A 164 -13.17 7.91 -2.43
N VAL A 165 -14.07 6.95 -2.20
CA VAL A 165 -14.14 6.16 -0.95
C VAL A 165 -12.86 5.33 -0.77
N VAL A 166 -12.43 4.59 -1.80
CA VAL A 166 -11.19 3.82 -1.79
C VAL A 166 -9.98 4.71 -1.57
N ALA A 167 -9.92 5.87 -2.23
CA ALA A 167 -8.82 6.81 -2.08
C ALA A 167 -8.70 7.34 -0.64
N ALA A 168 -9.83 7.69 -0.04
CA ALA A 168 -9.87 8.13 1.35
C ALA A 168 -9.47 6.99 2.30
N ALA A 169 -9.94 5.76 2.06
CA ALA A 169 -9.58 4.58 2.81
C ALA A 169 -8.07 4.26 2.76
N CYS A 170 -7.43 4.54 1.63
CA CYS A 170 -5.99 4.38 1.45
C CYS A 170 -5.19 5.63 1.85
N ASN A 171 -5.78 6.59 2.54
CA ASN A 171 -5.18 7.87 2.93
C ASN A 171 -4.48 8.58 1.76
N THR A 172 -5.12 8.59 0.59
CA THR A 172 -4.59 9.14 -0.65
C THR A 172 -5.65 9.91 -1.44
N HIS A 173 -5.34 10.30 -2.67
CA HIS A 173 -6.25 11.02 -3.55
C HIS A 173 -6.62 10.17 -4.77
N GLY A 174 -7.85 10.31 -5.28
CA GLY A 174 -8.32 9.59 -6.46
C GLY A 174 -7.44 9.78 -7.71
N SER A 175 -6.81 10.95 -7.86
CA SER A 175 -5.84 11.20 -8.94
C SER A 175 -4.56 10.37 -8.80
N LYS A 176 -4.09 10.14 -7.57
CA LYS A 176 -2.93 9.26 -7.32
C LYS A 176 -3.29 7.80 -7.61
N LEU A 177 -4.46 7.34 -7.15
CA LEU A 177 -4.91 5.98 -7.48
C LEU A 177 -5.06 5.75 -8.99
N ALA A 178 -5.56 6.75 -9.72
CA ALA A 178 -5.68 6.66 -11.18
C ALA A 178 -4.29 6.49 -11.84
N ARG A 179 -3.27 7.22 -11.37
CA ARG A 179 -1.88 7.06 -11.86
C ARG A 179 -1.32 5.68 -11.53
N ILE A 180 -1.48 5.23 -10.30
CA ILE A 180 -1.03 3.90 -9.85
C ILE A 180 -1.67 2.80 -10.70
N LYS A 181 -2.97 2.91 -10.99
CA LYS A 181 -3.69 1.97 -11.85
C LYS A 181 -3.07 1.91 -13.25
N VAL A 182 -2.79 3.06 -13.88
CA VAL A 182 -2.11 3.10 -15.19
C VAL A 182 -0.74 2.42 -15.14
N ILE A 183 0.05 2.65 -14.07
CA ILE A 183 1.35 1.98 -13.90
C ILE A 183 1.17 0.46 -13.83
N ARG A 184 0.25 -0.01 -13.01
CA ARG A 184 -0.01 -1.45 -12.82
C ARG A 184 -0.52 -2.14 -14.09
N GLU A 185 -1.32 -1.45 -14.89
CA GLU A 185 -1.87 -2.01 -16.13
C GLU A 185 -0.87 -1.98 -17.29
N ARG A 186 -0.05 -0.93 -17.39
CA ARG A 186 0.71 -0.62 -18.61
C ARG A 186 2.23 -0.69 -18.49
N LEU A 187 2.78 -0.62 -17.28
CA LEU A 187 4.23 -0.74 -17.10
C LEU A 187 4.66 -2.17 -17.43
N LEU A 188 5.69 -2.31 -18.25
CA LEU A 188 6.24 -3.61 -18.65
C LEU A 188 6.66 -4.44 -17.44
N SER A 189 6.45 -5.75 -17.54
CA SER A 189 6.72 -6.71 -16.47
C SER A 189 8.18 -6.71 -15.99
N ASN A 190 9.13 -6.47 -16.88
CA ASN A 190 10.55 -6.36 -16.56
C ASN A 190 10.93 -5.08 -15.81
N LEU A 191 10.07 -4.05 -15.83
CA LEU A 191 10.26 -2.78 -15.14
C LEU A 191 9.53 -2.72 -13.78
N ARG A 192 8.51 -3.55 -13.60
CA ARG A 192 7.73 -3.62 -12.36
C ARG A 192 8.56 -3.87 -11.10
N PRO A 193 9.54 -4.80 -11.06
CA PRO A 193 10.33 -5.03 -9.85
C PRO A 193 11.12 -3.81 -9.37
N ALA A 194 11.43 -2.87 -10.27
CA ALA A 194 12.08 -1.61 -9.88
C ALA A 194 11.09 -0.64 -9.23
N TRP A 195 9.84 -0.63 -9.67
CA TRP A 195 8.78 0.19 -9.08
C TRP A 195 8.24 -0.42 -7.78
N ASP A 196 7.96 -1.71 -7.75
CA ASP A 196 7.48 -2.44 -6.56
C ASP A 196 8.49 -2.32 -5.40
N GLY A 197 9.77 -2.42 -5.70
CA GLY A 197 10.86 -2.23 -4.74
C GLY A 197 11.21 -0.78 -4.41
N GLY A 198 10.41 0.20 -4.85
CA GLY A 198 10.61 1.63 -4.55
C GLY A 198 11.83 2.28 -5.21
N ARG A 199 12.55 1.56 -6.09
CA ARG A 199 13.73 2.09 -6.81
C ARG A 199 13.37 3.00 -7.98
N MET A 200 12.14 2.90 -8.49
CA MET A 200 11.59 3.76 -9.53
C MET A 200 10.55 4.70 -8.92
N PRO A 201 10.75 6.03 -8.98
CA PRO A 201 9.76 7.01 -8.50
C PRO A 201 8.44 6.90 -9.26
N GLU A 202 7.32 7.16 -8.58
CA GLU A 202 5.96 7.11 -9.17
C GLU A 202 5.84 7.94 -10.44
N GLN A 203 6.39 9.17 -10.44
CA GLN A 203 6.34 10.06 -11.60
C GLN A 203 7.04 9.45 -12.83
N ALA A 204 8.19 8.80 -12.63
CA ALA A 204 8.92 8.14 -13.69
C ALA A 204 8.17 6.91 -14.21
N ALA A 205 7.65 6.08 -13.30
CA ALA A 205 6.87 4.91 -13.65
C ALA A 205 5.58 5.29 -14.42
N TYR A 206 4.89 6.34 -13.98
CA TYR A 206 3.67 6.82 -14.64
C TYR A 206 3.94 7.39 -16.03
N ALA A 207 5.00 8.20 -16.19
CA ALA A 207 5.39 8.72 -17.50
C ALA A 207 5.76 7.57 -18.45
N LEU A 208 6.55 6.61 -17.96
CA LEU A 208 6.97 5.46 -18.76
C LEU A 208 5.80 4.57 -19.16
N ALA A 209 4.86 4.30 -18.25
CA ALA A 209 3.67 3.51 -18.50
C ALA A 209 2.71 4.10 -19.56
N GLN A 210 2.86 5.38 -19.90
CA GLN A 210 2.08 6.03 -20.95
C GLN A 210 2.65 5.82 -22.35
N PHE A 211 3.89 5.35 -22.47
CA PHE A 211 4.45 4.95 -23.76
C PHE A 211 3.95 3.57 -24.19
N PRO A 212 3.89 3.29 -25.48
CA PRO A 212 3.68 1.92 -25.99
C PRO A 212 4.78 0.97 -25.48
N ALA A 213 4.47 -0.32 -25.46
CA ALA A 213 5.35 -1.35 -24.90
C ALA A 213 6.72 -1.42 -25.58
N ASP A 214 6.76 -1.28 -26.90
CA ASP A 214 8.00 -1.24 -27.69
C ASP A 214 8.88 -0.03 -27.31
N MET A 215 8.26 1.12 -27.11
CA MET A 215 8.96 2.34 -26.71
C MET A 215 9.47 2.26 -25.27
N GLN A 216 8.70 1.70 -24.34
CA GLN A 216 9.17 1.42 -22.98
C GLN A 216 10.41 0.53 -23.00
N MET A 217 10.40 -0.53 -23.84
CA MET A 217 11.53 -1.44 -24.01
C MET A 217 12.76 -0.70 -24.59
N ARG A 218 12.57 0.17 -25.57
CA ARG A 218 13.67 0.96 -26.18
C ARG A 218 14.27 1.92 -25.16
N ILE A 219 13.43 2.67 -24.44
CA ILE A 219 13.89 3.58 -23.39
C ILE A 219 14.67 2.82 -22.30
N SER A 220 14.15 1.68 -21.84
CA SER A 220 14.81 0.91 -20.79
C SER A 220 16.16 0.31 -21.22
N LYS A 221 16.31 -0.03 -22.49
CA LYS A 221 17.59 -0.51 -23.03
C LYS A 221 18.59 0.61 -23.26
N ALA A 222 18.09 1.78 -23.70
CA ALA A 222 18.93 2.92 -24.01
C ALA A 222 19.52 3.59 -22.77
N PHE A 223 18.77 3.59 -21.67
CA PHE A 223 19.16 4.19 -20.42
C PHE A 223 19.36 3.13 -19.35
N PRO A 224 20.58 2.65 -19.09
CA PRO A 224 20.87 1.68 -18.02
C PRO A 224 20.40 2.19 -16.65
N LYS A 225 20.48 3.51 -16.44
CA LYS A 225 19.83 4.21 -15.35
C LYS A 225 18.67 5.02 -15.95
N LEU A 226 17.45 4.61 -15.64
CA LEU A 226 16.25 5.27 -16.16
C LEU A 226 16.27 6.78 -15.91
N PRO A 227 15.86 7.60 -16.87
CA PRO A 227 15.71 9.03 -16.71
C PRO A 227 14.75 9.36 -15.55
N ASN A 228 14.93 10.54 -14.96
CA ASN A 228 14.01 11.02 -13.92
C ASN A 228 12.61 11.31 -14.49
N GLY A 229 11.62 11.41 -13.59
CA GLY A 229 10.22 11.64 -13.97
C GLY A 229 10.00 12.85 -14.88
N PRO A 230 10.53 14.04 -14.56
CA PRO A 230 10.39 15.23 -15.40
C PRO A 230 10.97 15.05 -16.83
N HIS A 231 12.07 14.35 -16.96
CA HIS A 231 12.65 14.07 -18.27
C HIS A 231 11.75 13.12 -19.09
N LEU A 232 11.26 12.06 -18.46
CA LEU A 232 10.31 11.13 -19.12
C LEU A 232 8.99 11.80 -19.50
N GLU A 233 8.47 12.71 -18.67
CA GLU A 233 7.27 13.50 -19.00
C GLU A 233 7.51 14.41 -20.21
N ARG A 234 8.68 15.03 -20.28
CA ARG A 234 9.06 15.83 -21.45
C ARG A 234 9.17 14.97 -22.71
N LEU A 235 9.83 13.82 -22.63
CA LEU A 235 9.90 12.85 -23.72
C LEU A 235 8.50 12.43 -24.18
N LEU A 236 7.62 12.13 -23.23
CA LEU A 236 6.25 11.72 -23.52
C LEU A 236 5.44 12.83 -24.21
N ARG A 237 5.61 14.08 -23.77
CA ARG A 237 4.97 15.23 -24.40
C ARG A 237 5.37 15.37 -25.85
N LEU A 238 6.69 15.40 -26.11
CA LEU A 238 7.23 15.49 -27.45
C LEU A 238 6.79 14.32 -28.35
N TYR A 239 6.82 13.12 -27.79
CA TYR A 239 6.31 11.93 -28.47
C TYR A 239 4.84 12.07 -28.89
N LYS A 240 4.00 12.68 -28.06
CA LYS A 240 2.59 12.95 -28.37
C LYS A 240 2.42 14.07 -29.38
N GLU A 241 3.21 15.14 -29.30
CA GLU A 241 3.16 16.30 -30.18
C GLU A 241 3.58 15.94 -31.62
N ASP A 242 4.56 15.05 -31.76
CA ASP A 242 5.07 14.60 -33.07
C ASP A 242 4.29 13.40 -33.65
N GLY A 243 3.09 13.15 -33.14
CA GLY A 243 2.21 12.09 -33.63
C GLY A 243 2.81 10.68 -33.47
N TYR A 244 3.64 10.48 -32.46
CA TYR A 244 4.30 9.22 -32.15
C TYR A 244 5.35 8.76 -33.17
N ARG A 245 5.93 9.69 -33.94
CA ARG A 245 6.90 9.39 -35.01
C ARG A 245 8.35 9.56 -34.63
N TRP A 246 8.65 10.24 -33.53
CA TRP A 246 10.03 10.49 -33.12
C TRP A 246 10.56 9.43 -32.15
N GLU A 247 11.86 9.28 -32.12
CA GLU A 247 12.57 8.41 -31.20
C GLU A 247 13.29 9.24 -30.13
N PRO A 248 13.29 8.79 -28.86
CA PRO A 248 14.08 9.48 -27.85
C PRO A 248 15.56 9.44 -28.21
N CYS A 249 16.27 10.53 -27.96
CA CYS A 249 17.71 10.57 -28.10
C CYS A 249 18.36 9.60 -27.12
N LEU A 250 18.97 8.56 -27.64
CA LEU A 250 19.57 7.46 -26.87
C LEU A 250 21.00 7.78 -26.42
N THR A 251 21.55 8.94 -26.78
CA THR A 251 22.96 9.31 -26.52
C THR A 251 23.18 10.08 -25.23
N CYS A 252 22.11 10.41 -24.48
CA CYS A 252 22.18 11.21 -23.25
C CYS A 252 21.82 10.34 -22.03
N PRO A 253 22.80 9.73 -21.35
CA PRO A 253 22.54 8.77 -20.27
C PRO A 253 21.92 9.39 -19.01
N ASP A 254 22.09 10.69 -18.77
CA ASP A 254 21.69 11.33 -17.51
C ASP A 254 20.55 12.33 -17.62
N GLY A 255 20.12 12.70 -18.79
CA GLY A 255 19.02 13.64 -19.01
C GLY A 255 19.22 15.07 -18.46
N LYS A 256 20.33 15.32 -17.77
CA LYS A 256 20.60 16.61 -17.12
C LYS A 256 21.24 17.66 -18.03
N GLU A 257 22.01 17.22 -19.00
CA GLU A 257 22.66 18.08 -19.97
C GLU A 257 22.62 17.39 -21.33
N CYS A 258 21.48 17.41 -21.98
CA CYS A 258 21.42 16.95 -23.37
C CYS A 258 22.18 17.93 -24.26
N LYS A 259 23.37 17.54 -24.73
CA LYS A 259 24.18 18.32 -25.66
C LYS A 259 23.49 18.58 -27.01
N HIS A 260 22.43 17.84 -27.28
CA HIS A 260 21.63 17.96 -28.50
C HIS A 260 20.33 18.76 -28.25
N GLY A 261 20.18 19.40 -27.09
CA GLY A 261 18.93 20.05 -26.68
C GLY A 261 17.81 19.01 -26.60
N ASP A 262 16.63 19.33 -27.08
CA ASP A 262 15.53 18.39 -27.24
C ASP A 262 15.54 17.71 -28.63
N ALA A 263 16.71 17.62 -29.26
CA ALA A 263 16.87 17.02 -30.57
C ALA A 263 16.68 15.50 -30.43
N PHE A 264 15.47 15.07 -30.63
CA PHE A 264 15.15 13.71 -30.94
C PHE A 264 15.53 13.42 -32.39
N LEU A 265 16.04 12.23 -32.64
CA LEU A 265 16.20 11.77 -34.01
C LEU A 265 14.81 11.76 -34.65
N ARG A 266 14.48 12.76 -35.40
CA ARG A 266 13.33 12.73 -36.29
C ARG A 266 13.62 11.63 -37.30
N HIS A 267 12.76 10.64 -37.39
CA HIS A 267 12.75 9.79 -38.54
C HIS A 267 12.28 10.68 -39.71
N ASP A 268 13.18 10.97 -40.59
CA ASP A 268 12.80 11.56 -41.89
C ASP A 268 11.84 10.57 -42.53
N ALA A 269 10.58 11.01 -42.69
CA ALA A 269 9.52 10.24 -43.30
C ALA A 269 9.69 10.08 -44.84
N ASP A 270 10.89 10.34 -45.35
CA ASP A 270 11.23 10.32 -46.77
C ASP A 270 12.48 9.45 -47.03
N SER A 271 12.33 8.14 -46.79
CA SER A 271 13.22 7.15 -47.39
C SER A 271 12.51 5.80 -47.55
#